data_5a205604b5971e2c50f3d46d348172a7
#
_entry.id   5a205604b5971e2c50f3d46d348172a7
#
_cell.length_a   1.000
_cell.length_b   1.000
_cell.length_c   1.000
_cell.angle_alpha   90.00
_cell.angle_beta   90.00
_cell.angle_gamma   90.00
#
_symmetry.space_group_name_H-M   'P 1'
#
loop_
_entity.id
_entity.type
_entity.pdbx_description
1 polymer ?
#
loop_
_entity_poly.entity_id
_entity_poly.type
_entity_poly.pdbx_seq_one_letter_code
_entity_poly.pdbx_strand_id
1 'polypeptide(L)'
;MAWQFDRVETTSVWPDIFLHGLRVDLIMAGMVVAPLVLLLPVLGHKYCWAVWKRLTFLWALVVVGTFLFMELSTPTFIAEYDVRPNRLFIEYLNYPREVLSMLWEGYLTTVVLGTLIVITLTWLFARLMRPWLKEAKPGHYRKALMVWPIVVLLVFISVRSTTGHRPANPAMFALTSDALVNSLILNSTWSVAFAIYNLKHEAEASDNYGSMAMSRILDEVRNEPWLSNAEFESDRFPTLHHQTPARTRSRPLNLVIVLEESLGATFVESLGGTPVTPHLEALKDSGWWFENLYATGTRSVRGIEAVVSGFLPSPARSVVKLSLSQTDFFTLGELLKRKGYDTGFIYGGEAHFDNMRSFFTGNGFDTIVDQQDYTDPSFTGSWGVSDEDLFEKTHEELKQLHTSGKPFFRLVFSSSNHTPFEFPDGRIEPYDDDKNTVNNAVKYADHALGEFMASARNSDYWEDTLFLIVADHDARVWGDELVPIKNFQIPGLILGADIEGRKIQTITSQIDLAPTLLSLMGITSEHPLVGRDLAAFPDAPGRAMMQFNDYYAWMDNHFNVTVLRPDQPPLAGVYSKDRGQTQYLQQASSETLFNKALAHALLPLKLYSNRSYGLPGVPSGPNHD
;
A
#
# COMPACT_ATOMS: atom_id res chain seq x y z
N MET A 1 24.38 -6.89 11.76
CA MET A 1 23.68 -7.28 12.99
C MET A 1 24.49 -7.01 14.26
N ALA A 2 25.69 -7.53 14.42
CA ALA A 2 26.47 -7.37 15.66
C ALA A 2 26.68 -5.91 16.11
N TRP A 3 26.85 -4.98 15.19
CA TRP A 3 27.04 -3.55 15.44
C TRP A 3 25.73 -2.73 15.54
N GLN A 4 24.57 -3.38 15.40
CA GLN A 4 23.21 -2.84 15.62
C GLN A 4 22.43 -3.71 16.63
N PHE A 5 23.16 -4.44 17.47
CA PHE A 5 22.56 -5.42 18.37
C PHE A 5 21.59 -4.79 19.36
N ASP A 6 21.95 -3.66 19.96
CA ASP A 6 21.12 -2.96 20.94
C ASP A 6 19.74 -2.59 20.34
N ARG A 7 19.74 -2.15 19.08
CA ARG A 7 18.51 -1.80 18.36
C ARG A 7 17.66 -3.04 18.02
N VAL A 8 18.30 -4.14 17.68
CA VAL A 8 17.63 -5.42 17.41
C VAL A 8 17.09 -6.03 18.70
N GLU A 9 17.82 -5.92 19.82
CA GLU A 9 17.42 -6.47 21.12
C GLU A 9 16.15 -5.80 21.64
N THR A 10 16.01 -4.49 21.45
CA THR A 10 14.81 -3.74 21.87
C THR A 10 13.52 -4.22 21.19
N THR A 11 13.63 -4.79 19.99
CA THR A 11 12.47 -5.29 19.22
C THR A 11 12.13 -6.75 19.53
N SER A 12 12.97 -7.47 20.27
CA SER A 12 12.81 -8.90 20.61
C SER A 12 12.69 -9.88 19.43
N VAL A 13 12.93 -9.44 18.19
CA VAL A 13 12.78 -10.24 16.95
C VAL A 13 14.08 -10.85 16.42
N TRP A 14 15.16 -10.86 17.20
CA TRP A 14 16.45 -11.36 16.74
C TRP A 14 16.46 -12.84 16.25
N PRO A 15 15.67 -13.78 16.80
CA PRO A 15 15.60 -15.13 16.26
C PRO A 15 14.95 -15.16 14.89
N ASP A 16 13.91 -14.34 14.70
CA ASP A 16 13.14 -14.25 13.45
C ASP A 16 13.98 -13.66 12.32
N ILE A 17 14.90 -12.72 12.63
CA ILE A 17 15.83 -12.19 11.64
C ILE A 17 16.68 -13.31 11.03
N PHE A 18 17.17 -14.27 11.82
CA PHE A 18 17.94 -15.39 11.30
C PHE A 18 17.08 -16.37 10.52
N LEU A 19 15.91 -16.74 11.06
CA LEU A 19 15.01 -17.69 10.42
C LEU A 19 14.52 -17.18 9.06
N HIS A 20 14.04 -15.94 9.05
CA HIS A 20 13.56 -15.32 7.83
C HIS A 20 14.69 -14.90 6.89
N GLY A 21 15.86 -14.51 7.42
CA GLY A 21 17.06 -14.26 6.63
C GLY A 21 17.50 -15.51 5.84
N LEU A 22 17.53 -16.68 6.49
CA LEU A 22 17.79 -17.94 5.79
C LEU A 22 16.74 -18.22 4.69
N ARG A 23 15.48 -17.89 4.95
CA ARG A 23 14.41 -18.03 3.96
C ARG A 23 14.63 -17.12 2.76
N VAL A 24 15.03 -15.87 2.98
CA VAL A 24 15.37 -14.92 1.91
C VAL A 24 16.58 -15.38 1.11
N ASP A 25 17.61 -15.92 1.77
CA ASP A 25 18.79 -16.49 1.11
C ASP A 25 18.43 -17.71 0.25
N LEU A 26 17.48 -18.54 0.70
CA LEU A 26 16.96 -19.64 -0.11
C LEU A 26 16.17 -19.14 -1.35
N ILE A 27 15.39 -18.08 -1.24
CA ILE A 27 14.74 -17.43 -2.38
C ILE A 27 15.80 -17.02 -3.41
N MET A 28 16.83 -16.30 -2.96
CA MET A 28 17.92 -15.86 -3.84
C MET A 28 18.68 -17.02 -4.47
N ALA A 29 19.02 -18.04 -3.68
CA ALA A 29 19.67 -19.25 -4.20
C ALA A 29 18.81 -19.89 -5.30
N GLY A 30 17.50 -20.01 -5.08
CA GLY A 30 16.56 -20.50 -6.09
C GLY A 30 16.57 -19.65 -7.36
N MET A 31 16.51 -18.32 -7.26
CA MET A 31 16.55 -17.39 -8.39
C MET A 31 17.85 -17.51 -9.20
N VAL A 32 18.99 -17.62 -8.51
CA VAL A 32 20.33 -17.75 -9.12
C VAL A 32 20.49 -19.10 -9.84
N VAL A 33 19.95 -20.17 -9.26
CA VAL A 33 20.06 -21.52 -9.82
C VAL A 33 19.05 -21.77 -10.94
N ALA A 34 17.89 -21.07 -10.92
CA ALA A 34 16.81 -21.26 -11.89
C ALA A 34 17.26 -21.21 -13.37
N PRO A 35 18.03 -20.22 -13.85
CA PRO A 35 18.48 -20.18 -15.25
C PRO A 35 19.29 -21.42 -15.64
N LEU A 36 20.15 -21.89 -14.74
CA LEU A 36 20.96 -23.08 -14.96
C LEU A 36 20.10 -24.34 -15.03
N VAL A 37 19.14 -24.49 -14.14
CA VAL A 37 18.22 -25.63 -14.13
C VAL A 37 17.32 -25.64 -15.36
N LEU A 38 16.77 -24.49 -15.76
CA LEU A 38 15.91 -24.38 -16.93
C LEU A 38 16.64 -24.68 -18.25
N LEU A 39 17.91 -24.29 -18.36
CA LEU A 39 18.73 -24.54 -19.55
C LEU A 39 19.32 -25.95 -19.61
N LEU A 40 19.29 -26.72 -18.51
CA LEU A 40 19.87 -28.04 -18.42
C LEU A 40 19.37 -29.03 -19.50
N PRO A 41 18.07 -29.09 -19.85
CA PRO A 41 17.59 -29.98 -20.92
C PRO A 41 18.22 -29.71 -22.30
N VAL A 42 18.61 -28.46 -22.55
CA VAL A 42 19.20 -28.03 -23.84
C VAL A 42 20.73 -28.17 -23.79
N LEU A 43 21.35 -27.63 -22.75
CA LEU A 43 22.81 -27.49 -22.66
C LEU A 43 23.49 -28.65 -21.93
N GLY A 44 22.77 -29.47 -21.18
CA GLY A 44 23.29 -30.62 -20.44
C GLY A 44 23.64 -31.82 -21.31
N HIS A 45 23.31 -31.82 -22.61
CA HIS A 45 23.64 -32.86 -23.54
C HIS A 45 25.15 -32.90 -23.80
N LYS A 46 25.72 -34.11 -24.05
CA LYS A 46 27.17 -34.33 -24.23
C LYS A 46 27.83 -33.41 -25.27
N TYR A 47 27.12 -33.02 -26.31
CA TYR A 47 27.61 -32.09 -27.35
C TYR A 47 27.67 -30.64 -26.93
N CYS A 48 26.83 -30.24 -25.99
CA CYS A 48 26.75 -28.86 -25.45
C CYS A 48 27.49 -28.72 -24.12
N TRP A 49 27.99 -29.82 -23.55
CA TRP A 49 28.54 -29.86 -22.20
C TRP A 49 29.70 -28.87 -21.95
N ALA A 50 30.55 -28.67 -22.96
CA ALA A 50 31.64 -27.71 -22.84
C ALA A 50 31.13 -26.25 -22.76
N VAL A 51 30.06 -25.91 -23.49
CA VAL A 51 29.40 -24.62 -23.42
C VAL A 51 28.72 -24.45 -22.06
N TRP A 52 27.98 -25.48 -21.64
CA TRP A 52 27.33 -25.50 -20.32
C TRP A 52 28.31 -25.21 -19.19
N LYS A 53 29.45 -25.92 -19.13
CA LYS A 53 30.47 -25.68 -18.09
C LYS A 53 31.00 -24.24 -18.10
N ARG A 54 31.23 -23.66 -19.28
CA ARG A 54 31.70 -22.28 -19.41
C ARG A 54 30.65 -21.29 -18.91
N LEU A 55 29.40 -21.46 -19.33
CA LEU A 55 28.29 -20.60 -18.91
C LEU A 55 28.07 -20.69 -17.40
N THR A 56 28.07 -21.91 -16.84
CA THR A 56 27.92 -22.10 -15.39
C THR A 56 29.06 -21.43 -14.62
N PHE A 57 30.30 -21.54 -15.13
CA PHE A 57 31.45 -20.92 -14.50
C PHE A 57 31.36 -19.39 -14.52
N LEU A 58 31.07 -18.81 -15.71
CA LEU A 58 30.94 -17.36 -15.84
C LEU A 58 29.76 -16.82 -15.02
N TRP A 59 28.61 -17.51 -15.06
CA TRP A 59 27.45 -17.17 -14.25
C TRP A 59 27.77 -17.17 -12.76
N ALA A 60 28.41 -18.24 -12.27
CA ALA A 60 28.80 -18.35 -10.88
C ALA A 60 29.78 -17.24 -10.44
N LEU A 61 30.73 -16.82 -11.31
CA LEU A 61 31.64 -15.71 -11.03
C LEU A 61 30.88 -14.37 -10.93
N VAL A 62 29.97 -14.11 -11.87
CA VAL A 62 29.14 -12.89 -11.84
C VAL A 62 28.31 -12.85 -10.58
N VAL A 63 27.63 -13.95 -10.25
CA VAL A 63 26.78 -14.04 -9.05
C VAL A 63 27.61 -13.82 -7.79
N VAL A 64 28.70 -14.57 -7.60
CA VAL A 64 29.54 -14.44 -6.39
C VAL A 64 30.15 -13.04 -6.29
N GLY A 65 30.64 -12.48 -7.39
CA GLY A 65 31.15 -11.11 -7.41
C GLY A 65 30.09 -10.07 -7.02
N THR A 66 28.87 -10.21 -7.56
CA THR A 66 27.75 -9.31 -7.23
C THR A 66 27.35 -9.42 -5.75
N PHE A 67 27.21 -10.64 -5.23
CA PHE A 67 26.86 -10.85 -3.82
C PHE A 67 27.93 -10.28 -2.89
N LEU A 68 29.21 -10.56 -3.14
CA LEU A 68 30.32 -10.03 -2.34
C LEU A 68 30.33 -8.49 -2.38
N PHE A 69 30.15 -7.89 -3.55
CA PHE A 69 30.09 -6.45 -3.69
C PHE A 69 28.92 -5.86 -2.90
N MET A 70 27.71 -6.40 -3.06
CA MET A 70 26.50 -5.93 -2.39
C MET A 70 26.61 -6.06 -0.87
N GLU A 71 27.07 -7.20 -0.35
CA GLU A 71 27.17 -7.40 1.10
C GLU A 71 28.33 -6.61 1.74
N LEU A 72 29.46 -6.41 1.03
CA LEU A 72 30.55 -5.57 1.53
C LEU A 72 30.23 -4.07 1.51
N SER A 73 29.39 -3.62 0.58
CA SER A 73 28.93 -2.22 0.55
C SER A 73 27.80 -1.94 1.56
N THR A 74 27.08 -2.98 2.01
CA THR A 74 25.93 -2.86 2.91
C THR A 74 26.22 -2.14 4.22
N PRO A 75 27.31 -2.44 4.99
CA PRO A 75 27.59 -1.73 6.24
C PRO A 75 27.76 -0.23 6.08
N THR A 76 28.50 0.20 5.05
CA THR A 76 28.70 1.63 4.76
C THR A 76 27.37 2.29 4.37
N PHE A 77 26.55 1.62 3.56
CA PHE A 77 25.25 2.12 3.15
C PHE A 77 24.28 2.25 4.35
N ILE A 78 24.26 1.27 5.26
CA ILE A 78 23.46 1.35 6.49
C ILE A 78 23.97 2.48 7.40
N ALA A 79 25.28 2.69 7.52
CA ALA A 79 25.82 3.78 8.33
C ALA A 79 25.40 5.16 7.83
N GLU A 80 25.22 5.31 6.51
CA GLU A 80 24.85 6.58 5.87
C GLU A 80 23.31 6.77 5.81
N TYR A 81 22.55 5.71 5.54
CA TYR A 81 21.11 5.82 5.20
C TYR A 81 20.18 5.09 6.16
N ASP A 82 20.71 4.46 7.19
CA ASP A 82 19.96 3.66 8.18
C ASP A 82 19.06 2.58 7.57
N VAL A 83 19.37 2.11 6.37
CA VAL A 83 18.68 0.98 5.68
C VAL A 83 19.65 0.21 4.82
N ARG A 84 19.33 -1.05 4.47
CA ARG A 84 20.08 -1.81 3.44
C ARG A 84 19.96 -1.17 2.07
N PRO A 85 20.91 -1.47 1.15
CA PRO A 85 20.81 -1.09 -0.25
C PRO A 85 19.43 -1.46 -0.82
N ASN A 86 18.75 -0.44 -1.32
CA ASN A 86 17.38 -0.51 -1.84
C ASN A 86 17.26 0.40 -3.08
N ARG A 87 16.12 1.05 -3.26
CA ARG A 87 15.91 2.02 -4.34
C ARG A 87 16.95 3.16 -4.32
N LEU A 88 17.29 3.69 -3.16
CA LEU A 88 18.28 4.76 -3.04
C LEU A 88 19.62 4.38 -3.69
N PHE A 89 20.05 3.12 -3.52
CA PHE A 89 21.24 2.61 -4.16
C PHE A 89 21.21 2.74 -5.68
N ILE A 90 20.03 2.54 -6.29
CA ILE A 90 19.86 2.68 -7.75
C ILE A 90 19.80 4.14 -8.17
N GLU A 91 19.12 4.99 -7.39
CA GLU A 91 19.03 6.42 -7.65
C GLU A 91 20.41 7.07 -7.71
N TYR A 92 21.34 6.66 -6.83
CA TYR A 92 22.72 7.12 -6.88
C TYR A 92 23.47 6.71 -8.16
N LEU A 93 23.11 5.59 -8.78
CA LEU A 93 23.71 5.20 -10.06
C LEU A 93 23.34 6.13 -11.22
N ASN A 94 22.31 6.97 -11.06
CA ASN A 94 21.94 8.00 -12.04
C ASN A 94 22.88 9.22 -11.99
N TYR A 95 23.64 9.37 -10.90
CA TYR A 95 24.58 10.48 -10.67
C TYR A 95 26.02 9.96 -10.51
N PRO A 96 26.59 9.32 -11.54
CA PRO A 96 27.87 8.61 -11.42
C PRO A 96 29.05 9.52 -11.09
N ARG A 97 29.03 10.78 -11.50
CA ARG A 97 30.13 11.74 -11.23
C ARG A 97 30.17 12.12 -9.76
N GLU A 98 29.03 12.49 -9.21
CA GLU A 98 28.86 12.88 -7.82
C GLU A 98 29.18 11.71 -6.88
N VAL A 99 28.71 10.51 -7.21
CA VAL A 99 29.00 9.30 -6.43
C VAL A 99 30.48 8.94 -6.49
N LEU A 100 31.12 9.01 -7.65
CA LEU A 100 32.56 8.73 -7.77
C LEU A 100 33.39 9.77 -7.02
N SER A 101 33.03 11.06 -7.04
CA SER A 101 33.67 12.10 -6.26
C SER A 101 33.57 11.85 -4.75
N MET A 102 32.34 11.57 -4.27
CA MET A 102 32.08 11.23 -2.88
C MET A 102 32.89 10.00 -2.42
N LEU A 103 32.88 8.93 -3.21
CA LEU A 103 33.63 7.72 -2.92
C LEU A 103 35.14 7.97 -2.89
N TRP A 104 35.64 8.82 -3.80
CA TRP A 104 37.07 9.16 -3.88
C TRP A 104 37.54 10.05 -2.72
N GLU A 105 36.74 11.05 -2.34
CA GLU A 105 37.10 12.01 -1.32
C GLU A 105 36.79 11.49 0.10
N GLY A 106 35.66 10.82 0.29
CA GLY A 106 35.21 10.40 1.62
C GLY A 106 35.48 8.93 1.97
N TYR A 107 35.53 8.04 0.98
CA TYR A 107 35.51 6.58 1.24
C TYR A 107 36.62 5.82 0.50
N LEU A 108 37.68 6.48 0.03
CA LEU A 108 38.72 5.86 -0.81
C LEU A 108 39.29 4.57 -0.20
N THR A 109 39.65 4.59 1.08
CA THR A 109 40.18 3.39 1.77
C THR A 109 39.19 2.23 1.76
N THR A 110 37.93 2.48 2.04
CA THR A 110 36.88 1.48 2.06
C THR A 110 36.66 0.91 0.66
N VAL A 111 36.64 1.76 -0.38
CA VAL A 111 36.46 1.36 -1.78
C VAL A 111 37.64 0.50 -2.25
N VAL A 112 38.88 0.91 -1.97
CA VAL A 112 40.07 0.16 -2.37
C VAL A 112 40.13 -1.20 -1.67
N LEU A 113 39.96 -1.24 -0.36
CA LEU A 113 39.99 -2.48 0.42
C LEU A 113 38.83 -3.40 0.03
N GLY A 114 37.60 -2.87 -0.09
CA GLY A 114 36.43 -3.62 -0.51
C GLY A 114 36.61 -4.23 -1.90
N THR A 115 37.11 -3.45 -2.86
CA THR A 115 37.38 -3.93 -4.24
C THR A 115 38.45 -5.02 -4.23
N LEU A 116 39.54 -4.85 -3.48
CA LEU A 116 40.57 -5.89 -3.35
C LEU A 116 40.03 -7.18 -2.74
N ILE A 117 39.17 -7.08 -1.73
CA ILE A 117 38.52 -8.24 -1.10
C ILE A 117 37.61 -8.93 -2.09
N VAL A 118 36.73 -8.19 -2.81
CA VAL A 118 35.83 -8.77 -3.84
C VAL A 118 36.64 -9.50 -4.91
N ILE A 119 37.67 -8.87 -5.46
CA ILE A 119 38.53 -9.46 -6.49
C ILE A 119 39.21 -10.72 -5.96
N THR A 120 39.81 -10.65 -4.76
CA THR A 120 40.56 -11.77 -4.15
C THR A 120 39.64 -12.95 -3.87
N LEU A 121 38.48 -12.73 -3.25
CA LEU A 121 37.53 -13.78 -2.93
C LEU A 121 36.90 -14.40 -4.20
N THR A 122 36.56 -13.57 -5.20
CA THR A 122 36.07 -14.06 -6.50
C THR A 122 37.14 -14.87 -7.24
N TRP A 123 38.39 -14.44 -7.21
CA TRP A 123 39.53 -15.18 -7.76
C TRP A 123 39.75 -16.51 -7.04
N LEU A 124 39.72 -16.51 -5.70
CA LEU A 124 39.83 -17.71 -4.88
C LEU A 124 38.72 -18.69 -5.21
N PHE A 125 37.46 -18.22 -5.26
CA PHE A 125 36.31 -19.01 -5.70
C PHE A 125 36.52 -19.61 -7.09
N ALA A 126 36.98 -18.79 -8.05
CA ALA A 126 37.31 -19.26 -9.40
C ALA A 126 38.37 -20.37 -9.41
N ARG A 127 39.41 -20.19 -8.57
CA ARG A 127 40.50 -21.16 -8.42
C ARG A 127 40.00 -22.50 -7.84
N LEU A 128 39.13 -22.43 -6.85
CA LEU A 128 38.53 -23.63 -6.21
C LEU A 128 37.51 -24.33 -7.15
N MET A 129 36.77 -23.57 -7.95
CA MET A 129 35.74 -24.13 -8.83
C MET A 129 36.31 -24.76 -10.11
N ARG A 130 37.45 -24.24 -10.63
CA ARG A 130 38.07 -24.74 -11.89
C ARG A 130 38.37 -26.23 -11.89
N PRO A 131 38.99 -26.86 -10.87
CA PRO A 131 39.24 -28.33 -10.84
C PRO A 131 37.94 -29.12 -10.96
N TRP A 132 36.93 -28.76 -10.15
CA TRP A 132 35.63 -29.43 -10.16
C TRP A 132 34.98 -29.41 -11.55
N LEU A 133 35.02 -28.26 -12.23
CA LEU A 133 34.48 -28.15 -13.59
C LEU A 133 35.32 -28.87 -14.64
N LYS A 134 36.64 -28.99 -14.47
CA LYS A 134 37.50 -29.79 -15.36
C LYS A 134 37.16 -31.27 -15.29
N GLU A 135 36.97 -31.78 -14.08
CA GLU A 135 36.67 -33.21 -13.84
C GLU A 135 35.20 -33.55 -14.11
N ALA A 136 34.30 -32.55 -14.11
CA ALA A 136 32.88 -32.73 -14.37
C ALA A 136 32.65 -33.32 -15.77
N LYS A 137 32.10 -34.55 -15.80
CA LYS A 137 31.71 -35.26 -17.03
C LYS A 137 30.21 -35.15 -17.24
N PRO A 138 29.75 -35.21 -18.49
CA PRO A 138 28.31 -35.26 -18.74
C PRO A 138 27.78 -36.54 -18.11
N GLY A 139 26.79 -36.39 -17.22
CA GLY A 139 26.12 -37.53 -16.60
C GLY A 139 25.20 -38.26 -17.57
N HIS A 140 24.47 -39.24 -17.07
CA HIS A 140 23.44 -39.92 -17.85
C HIS A 140 22.29 -38.94 -18.16
N TYR A 141 22.33 -38.32 -19.35
CA TYR A 141 21.38 -37.31 -19.77
C TYR A 141 19.91 -37.70 -19.55
N ARG A 142 19.55 -38.97 -19.87
CA ARG A 142 18.17 -39.46 -19.63
C ARG A 142 17.81 -39.46 -18.14
N LYS A 143 18.72 -39.83 -17.25
CA LYS A 143 18.49 -39.75 -15.79
C LYS A 143 18.38 -38.32 -15.32
N ALA A 144 19.20 -37.42 -15.85
CA ALA A 144 19.11 -35.98 -15.55
C ALA A 144 17.75 -35.42 -15.94
N LEU A 145 17.23 -35.79 -17.12
CA LEU A 145 15.89 -35.37 -17.57
C LEU A 145 14.76 -35.97 -16.73
N MET A 146 14.91 -37.19 -16.20
CA MET A 146 13.91 -37.80 -15.29
C MET A 146 13.83 -37.04 -13.95
N VAL A 147 14.98 -36.59 -13.41
CA VAL A 147 15.05 -35.86 -12.15
C VAL A 147 14.77 -34.36 -12.32
N TRP A 148 14.95 -33.82 -13.53
CA TRP A 148 14.81 -32.41 -13.82
C TRP A 148 13.48 -31.80 -13.38
N PRO A 149 12.27 -32.42 -13.57
CA PRO A 149 11.02 -31.85 -13.10
C PRO A 149 10.97 -31.67 -11.58
N ILE A 150 11.59 -32.60 -10.83
CA ILE A 150 11.69 -32.52 -9.37
C ILE A 150 12.58 -31.33 -8.97
N VAL A 151 13.72 -31.15 -9.65
CA VAL A 151 14.62 -30.04 -9.40
C VAL A 151 13.95 -28.70 -9.74
N VAL A 152 13.22 -28.63 -10.86
CA VAL A 152 12.42 -27.45 -11.22
C VAL A 152 11.38 -27.14 -10.15
N LEU A 153 10.69 -28.16 -9.65
CA LEU A 153 9.72 -28.00 -8.58
C LEU A 153 10.37 -27.47 -7.29
N LEU A 154 11.52 -28.03 -6.91
CA LEU A 154 12.26 -27.55 -5.73
C LEU A 154 12.73 -26.12 -5.87
N VAL A 155 13.23 -25.75 -7.06
CA VAL A 155 13.60 -24.35 -7.37
C VAL A 155 12.37 -23.44 -7.32
N PHE A 156 11.25 -23.88 -7.89
CA PHE A 156 10.00 -23.12 -7.83
C PHE A 156 9.52 -22.92 -6.38
N ILE A 157 9.53 -23.97 -5.55
CA ILE A 157 9.16 -23.88 -4.14
C ILE A 157 10.10 -22.92 -3.40
N SER A 158 11.42 -23.02 -3.66
CA SER A 158 12.42 -22.13 -3.06
C SER A 158 12.14 -20.66 -3.40
N VAL A 159 11.91 -20.34 -4.68
CA VAL A 159 11.65 -18.98 -5.15
C VAL A 159 10.31 -18.46 -4.64
N ARG A 160 9.26 -19.29 -4.70
CA ARG A 160 7.94 -18.93 -4.19
C ARG A 160 7.95 -18.73 -2.68
N SER A 161 8.64 -19.62 -1.95
CA SER A 161 8.90 -19.60 -0.51
C SER A 161 7.66 -19.47 0.40
N THR A 162 6.47 -19.72 -0.12
CA THR A 162 5.21 -19.72 0.64
C THR A 162 4.21 -20.69 0.01
N THR A 163 3.33 -21.26 0.84
CA THR A 163 2.17 -22.06 0.41
C THR A 163 0.91 -21.22 0.23
N GLY A 164 0.92 -19.98 0.68
CA GLY A 164 -0.19 -19.05 0.58
C GLY A 164 -0.53 -18.65 -0.86
N HIS A 165 -1.53 -17.82 -1.03
CA HIS A 165 -2.02 -17.39 -2.34
C HIS A 165 -0.96 -16.62 -3.15
N ARG A 166 -0.12 -15.82 -2.50
CA ARG A 166 0.90 -14.97 -3.12
C ARG A 166 2.33 -15.45 -2.87
N PRO A 167 3.28 -15.20 -3.80
CA PRO A 167 4.69 -15.46 -3.54
C PRO A 167 5.24 -14.51 -2.48
N ALA A 168 6.31 -14.92 -1.80
CA ALA A 168 6.99 -14.08 -0.83
C ALA A 168 7.54 -12.80 -1.48
N ASN A 169 7.40 -11.68 -0.79
CA ASN A 169 7.94 -10.38 -1.17
C ASN A 169 8.59 -9.71 0.06
N PRO A 170 9.32 -8.58 -0.09
CA PRO A 170 9.98 -7.91 1.04
C PRO A 170 9.04 -7.50 2.18
N ALA A 171 7.79 -7.15 1.87
CA ALA A 171 6.82 -6.75 2.90
C ALA A 171 6.44 -7.88 3.86
N MET A 172 6.54 -9.15 3.43
CA MET A 172 6.34 -10.32 4.29
C MET A 172 7.29 -10.34 5.50
N PHE A 173 8.42 -9.65 5.40
CA PHE A 173 9.48 -9.60 6.41
C PHE A 173 9.50 -8.27 7.19
N ALA A 174 8.47 -7.44 7.05
CA ALA A 174 8.29 -6.25 7.88
C ALA A 174 7.65 -6.66 9.22
N LEU A 175 8.49 -6.99 10.22
CA LEU A 175 8.08 -7.55 11.50
C LEU A 175 7.95 -6.49 12.61
N THR A 176 8.56 -5.32 12.42
CA THR A 176 8.62 -4.25 13.42
C THR A 176 8.37 -2.89 12.76
N SER A 177 8.11 -1.86 13.57
CA SER A 177 8.07 -0.46 13.09
C SER A 177 9.46 0.10 12.76
N ASP A 178 10.54 -0.63 13.06
CA ASP A 178 11.91 -0.23 12.76
C ASP A 178 12.34 -0.69 11.36
N ALA A 179 12.47 0.26 10.43
CA ALA A 179 12.82 -0.01 9.03
C ALA A 179 14.20 -0.67 8.87
N LEU A 180 15.19 -0.29 9.71
CA LEU A 180 16.50 -0.91 9.68
C LEU A 180 16.41 -2.38 10.11
N VAL A 181 15.74 -2.67 11.23
CA VAL A 181 15.59 -4.04 11.74
C VAL A 181 14.92 -4.93 10.69
N ASN A 182 13.85 -4.45 10.05
CA ASN A 182 13.19 -5.16 8.94
C ASN A 182 14.14 -5.37 7.76
N SER A 183 14.97 -4.38 7.42
CA SER A 183 15.93 -4.48 6.32
C SER A 183 17.05 -5.50 6.58
N LEU A 184 17.40 -5.77 7.85
CA LEU A 184 18.43 -6.74 8.21
C LEU A 184 18.02 -8.19 7.87
N ILE A 185 16.74 -8.46 7.75
CA ILE A 185 16.19 -9.76 7.33
C ILE A 185 16.46 -10.01 5.84
N LEU A 186 16.46 -8.94 5.03
CA LEU A 186 16.57 -9.03 3.59
C LEU A 186 18.03 -9.27 3.15
N ASN A 187 18.19 -9.84 1.96
CA ASN A 187 19.45 -9.89 1.24
C ASN A 187 19.58 -8.64 0.37
N SER A 188 20.72 -7.95 0.39
CA SER A 188 20.91 -6.70 -0.33
C SER A 188 20.72 -6.83 -1.85
N THR A 189 21.16 -7.95 -2.43
CA THR A 189 20.97 -8.23 -3.86
C THR A 189 19.48 -8.38 -4.20
N TRP A 190 18.71 -9.09 -3.36
CA TRP A 190 17.26 -9.24 -3.56
C TRP A 190 16.50 -7.93 -3.38
N SER A 191 16.84 -7.14 -2.34
CA SER A 191 16.27 -5.83 -2.07
C SER A 191 16.43 -4.89 -3.28
N VAL A 192 17.65 -4.81 -3.83
CA VAL A 192 17.93 -3.99 -5.02
C VAL A 192 17.25 -4.54 -6.27
N ALA A 193 17.24 -5.86 -6.48
CA ALA A 193 16.55 -6.47 -7.61
C ALA A 193 15.03 -6.20 -7.57
N PHE A 194 14.42 -6.25 -6.39
CA PHE A 194 13.02 -5.93 -6.18
C PHE A 194 12.74 -4.43 -6.41
N ALA A 195 13.64 -3.56 -5.98
CA ALA A 195 13.56 -2.13 -6.26
C ALA A 195 13.61 -1.84 -7.76
N ILE A 196 14.52 -2.48 -8.53
CA ILE A 196 14.58 -2.36 -10.01
C ILE A 196 13.27 -2.81 -10.65
N TYR A 197 12.70 -3.92 -10.18
CA TYR A 197 11.41 -4.40 -10.68
C TYR A 197 10.30 -3.35 -10.51
N ASN A 198 10.28 -2.66 -9.36
CA ASN A 198 9.27 -1.64 -9.07
C ASN A 198 9.50 -0.32 -9.83
N LEU A 199 10.76 0.09 -10.06
CA LEU A 199 11.09 1.36 -10.75
C LEU A 199 10.48 1.48 -12.15
N LYS A 200 10.34 0.38 -12.89
CA LYS A 200 9.74 0.39 -14.25
C LYS A 200 8.32 0.97 -14.28
N HIS A 201 7.65 1.04 -13.15
CA HIS A 201 6.27 1.47 -13.05
C HIS A 201 6.10 2.85 -12.38
N GLU A 202 7.19 3.44 -11.90
CA GLU A 202 7.18 4.75 -11.26
C GLU A 202 7.55 5.89 -12.24
N ALA A 203 8.41 5.60 -13.22
CA ALA A 203 8.98 6.62 -14.11
C ALA A 203 8.05 7.11 -15.24
N GLU A 204 7.00 6.34 -15.56
CA GLU A 204 6.17 6.60 -16.75
C GLU A 204 5.03 7.61 -16.51
N ALA A 205 4.83 8.08 -15.27
CA ALA A 205 3.63 8.82 -14.90
C ALA A 205 3.76 10.35 -14.86
N SER A 206 4.98 10.92 -14.87
CA SER A 206 5.18 12.33 -14.56
C SER A 206 4.79 13.32 -15.65
N ASP A 207 4.74 12.91 -16.90
CA ASP A 207 4.56 13.82 -18.05
C ASP A 207 3.29 13.56 -18.89
N ASN A 208 2.48 12.58 -18.49
CA ASN A 208 1.34 12.12 -19.28
C ASN A 208 0.27 13.20 -19.57
N TYR A 209 0.10 14.17 -18.67
CA TYR A 209 -0.97 15.19 -18.77
C TYR A 209 -0.46 16.60 -19.03
N GLY A 210 0.85 16.77 -19.15
CA GLY A 210 1.53 18.06 -19.24
C GLY A 210 2.26 18.43 -17.96
N SER A 211 2.80 19.66 -17.91
CA SER A 211 3.61 20.14 -16.79
C SER A 211 3.07 21.43 -16.20
N MET A 212 3.27 21.61 -14.89
CA MET A 212 2.94 22.83 -14.17
C MET A 212 4.03 23.10 -13.12
N ALA A 213 4.39 24.37 -12.92
CA ALA A 213 5.34 24.75 -11.89
C ALA A 213 4.80 24.44 -10.49
N MET A 214 5.67 23.96 -9.58
CA MET A 214 5.24 23.56 -8.22
C MET A 214 4.52 24.68 -7.46
N SER A 215 4.97 25.92 -7.59
CA SER A 215 4.28 27.07 -6.99
C SER A 215 2.82 27.18 -7.44
N ARG A 216 2.58 27.05 -8.75
CA ARG A 216 1.22 27.11 -9.31
C ARG A 216 0.38 25.89 -8.90
N ILE A 217 0.98 24.70 -8.82
CA ILE A 217 0.30 23.51 -8.30
C ILE A 217 -0.19 23.76 -6.87
N LEU A 218 0.69 24.28 -6.02
CA LEU A 218 0.35 24.60 -4.64
C LEU A 218 -0.71 25.71 -4.54
N ASP A 219 -0.61 26.76 -5.36
CA ASP A 219 -1.60 27.83 -5.38
C ASP A 219 -2.99 27.30 -5.73
N GLU A 220 -3.12 26.46 -6.77
CA GLU A 220 -4.42 25.87 -7.16
C GLU A 220 -5.02 24.98 -6.05
N VAL A 221 -4.20 24.20 -5.34
CA VAL A 221 -4.67 23.30 -4.28
C VAL A 221 -4.96 24.05 -2.98
N ARG A 222 -4.10 24.99 -2.57
CA ARG A 222 -4.27 25.78 -1.34
C ARG A 222 -5.43 26.76 -1.42
N ASN A 223 -5.84 27.15 -2.64
CA ASN A 223 -7.00 28.02 -2.87
C ASN A 223 -8.36 27.31 -2.78
N GLU A 224 -8.38 26.01 -2.43
CA GLU A 224 -9.64 25.35 -2.12
C GLU A 224 -10.29 26.03 -0.89
N PRO A 225 -11.64 26.20 -0.87
CA PRO A 225 -12.33 27.00 0.15
C PRO A 225 -12.02 26.60 1.60
N TRP A 226 -11.77 25.32 1.85
CA TRP A 226 -11.45 24.80 3.19
C TRP A 226 -9.97 24.91 3.56
N LEU A 227 -9.10 25.27 2.61
CA LEU A 227 -7.66 25.48 2.81
C LEU A 227 -7.25 26.96 2.70
N SER A 228 -8.13 27.83 2.23
CA SER A 228 -7.81 29.23 1.92
C SER A 228 -7.34 30.07 3.12
N ASN A 229 -7.71 29.66 4.33
CA ASN A 229 -7.28 30.30 5.59
C ASN A 229 -6.20 29.48 6.33
N ALA A 230 -5.74 28.37 5.76
CA ALA A 230 -4.71 27.56 6.37
C ALA A 230 -3.32 28.19 6.20
N GLU A 231 -2.50 28.11 7.23
CA GLU A 231 -1.10 28.55 7.20
C GLU A 231 -0.21 27.36 6.84
N PHE A 232 0.63 27.54 5.79
CA PHE A 232 1.54 26.53 5.27
C PHE A 232 2.99 27.00 5.52
N GLU A 233 3.52 26.64 6.67
CA GLU A 233 4.81 27.15 7.12
C GLU A 233 6.01 26.28 6.69
N SER A 234 5.77 25.06 6.21
CA SER A 234 6.83 24.11 5.93
C SER A 234 7.21 24.06 4.45
N ASP A 235 8.44 24.39 4.11
CA ASP A 235 8.99 24.20 2.76
C ASP A 235 9.18 22.71 2.43
N ARG A 236 9.54 21.90 3.44
CA ARG A 236 9.75 20.46 3.28
C ARG A 236 8.44 19.69 3.06
N PHE A 237 7.38 20.09 3.76
CA PHE A 237 6.05 19.49 3.68
C PHE A 237 5.04 20.55 3.22
N PRO A 238 4.98 20.84 1.93
CA PRO A 238 4.28 22.04 1.42
C PRO A 238 2.76 22.01 1.61
N THR A 239 2.16 20.87 1.92
CA THR A 239 0.73 20.76 2.25
C THR A 239 0.47 20.64 3.75
N LEU A 240 1.50 20.64 4.59
CA LEU A 240 1.37 20.59 6.04
C LEU A 240 0.71 21.86 6.57
N HIS A 241 -0.36 21.70 7.33
CA HIS A 241 -1.09 22.80 7.94
C HIS A 241 -1.79 22.37 9.24
N HIS A 242 -2.18 23.34 10.03
CA HIS A 242 -2.91 23.12 11.28
C HIS A 242 -4.42 22.97 11.02
N GLN A 243 -5.04 21.95 11.63
CA GLN A 243 -6.48 21.76 11.66
C GLN A 243 -7.00 21.80 13.10
N THR A 244 -7.99 22.68 13.33
CA THR A 244 -8.77 22.71 14.57
C THR A 244 -10.07 21.94 14.35
N PRO A 245 -10.45 21.00 15.24
CA PRO A 245 -11.65 20.21 15.05
C PRO A 245 -12.92 21.06 15.19
N ALA A 246 -13.96 20.73 14.42
CA ALA A 246 -15.28 21.36 14.50
C ALA A 246 -15.99 21.07 15.84
N ARG A 247 -15.62 19.97 16.51
CA ARG A 247 -16.14 19.57 17.82
C ARG A 247 -15.02 19.49 18.84
N THR A 248 -15.17 20.23 19.95
CA THR A 248 -14.29 20.08 21.11
C THR A 248 -14.81 18.96 21.99
N ARG A 249 -13.93 18.05 22.38
CA ARG A 249 -14.26 16.92 23.28
C ARG A 249 -13.38 16.95 24.52
N SER A 250 -13.93 16.49 25.65
CA SER A 250 -13.16 16.33 26.88
C SER A 250 -12.10 15.23 26.75
N ARG A 251 -12.40 14.19 25.95
CA ARG A 251 -11.53 13.11 25.56
C ARG A 251 -11.76 12.79 24.08
N PRO A 252 -10.71 12.68 23.26
CA PRO A 252 -10.84 12.23 21.87
C PRO A 252 -11.42 10.82 21.79
N LEU A 253 -12.20 10.54 20.73
CA LEU A 253 -12.81 9.22 20.50
C LEU A 253 -11.78 8.22 19.99
N ASN A 254 -12.04 6.95 20.20
CA ASN A 254 -11.42 5.87 19.45
C ASN A 254 -11.88 5.91 17.98
N LEU A 255 -11.14 5.28 17.09
CA LEU A 255 -11.48 5.20 15.67
C LEU A 255 -11.40 3.75 15.19
N VAL A 256 -12.46 3.30 14.52
CA VAL A 256 -12.49 2.06 13.76
C VAL A 256 -12.89 2.38 12.32
N ILE A 257 -12.04 2.07 11.36
CA ILE A 257 -12.34 2.17 9.94
C ILE A 257 -12.56 0.74 9.44
N VAL A 258 -13.78 0.44 9.03
CA VAL A 258 -14.13 -0.78 8.29
C VAL A 258 -14.06 -0.46 6.81
N LEU A 259 -13.01 -0.94 6.17
CA LEU A 259 -12.80 -0.82 4.73
C LEU A 259 -13.35 -2.08 4.07
N GLU A 260 -14.46 -1.92 3.33
CA GLU A 260 -15.13 -3.02 2.66
C GLU A 260 -14.52 -3.27 1.28
N GLU A 261 -14.02 -4.48 1.06
CA GLU A 261 -13.45 -4.92 -0.21
C GLU A 261 -14.48 -4.82 -1.33
N SER A 262 -14.18 -4.02 -2.35
CA SER A 262 -14.92 -3.96 -3.63
C SER A 262 -16.43 -3.70 -3.51
N LEU A 263 -16.89 -3.01 -2.47
CA LEU A 263 -18.29 -2.69 -2.23
C LEU A 263 -18.70 -1.39 -2.95
N GLY A 264 -19.03 -1.46 -4.23
CA GLY A 264 -19.55 -0.31 -4.99
C GLY A 264 -20.98 0.08 -4.64
N ALA A 265 -21.38 1.30 -5.05
CA ALA A 265 -22.78 1.72 -5.03
C ALA A 265 -23.68 0.82 -5.88
N THR A 266 -23.12 0.04 -6.79
CA THR A 266 -23.77 -0.96 -7.63
C THR A 266 -24.45 -2.08 -6.85
N PHE A 267 -24.11 -2.24 -5.56
CA PHE A 267 -24.69 -3.24 -4.65
C PHE A 267 -25.55 -2.65 -3.53
N VAL A 268 -25.80 -1.34 -3.55
CA VAL A 268 -26.51 -0.62 -2.48
C VAL A 268 -27.80 -0.02 -3.02
N GLU A 269 -28.95 -0.50 -2.53
CA GLU A 269 -30.28 -0.15 -3.06
C GLU A 269 -30.55 1.36 -3.03
N SER A 270 -30.27 2.04 -1.90
CA SER A 270 -30.49 3.48 -1.77
C SER A 270 -29.56 4.35 -2.65
N LEU A 271 -28.49 3.77 -3.20
CA LEU A 271 -27.60 4.39 -4.18
C LEU A 271 -27.93 4.00 -5.63
N GLY A 272 -29.02 3.24 -5.84
CA GLY A 272 -29.47 2.80 -7.16
C GLY A 272 -28.88 1.48 -7.63
N GLY A 273 -28.29 0.69 -6.73
CA GLY A 273 -27.70 -0.61 -6.99
C GLY A 273 -28.63 -1.79 -6.71
N THR A 274 -28.05 -2.99 -6.80
CA THR A 274 -28.72 -4.26 -6.48
C THR A 274 -28.97 -4.35 -4.96
N PRO A 275 -30.16 -4.80 -4.49
CA PRO A 275 -30.54 -4.83 -3.07
C PRO A 275 -29.92 -6.03 -2.32
N VAL A 276 -28.60 -6.07 -2.22
CA VAL A 276 -27.85 -7.15 -1.57
C VAL A 276 -27.16 -6.74 -0.27
N THR A 277 -27.37 -5.50 0.18
CA THR A 277 -26.80 -4.95 1.41
C THR A 277 -27.86 -4.50 2.44
N PRO A 278 -28.77 -5.39 2.89
CA PRO A 278 -29.87 -5.00 3.79
C PRO A 278 -29.41 -4.50 5.17
N HIS A 279 -28.28 -4.98 5.69
CA HIS A 279 -27.75 -4.54 6.99
C HIS A 279 -27.17 -3.13 6.91
N LEU A 280 -26.40 -2.82 5.87
CA LEU A 280 -25.89 -1.46 5.62
C LEU A 280 -27.04 -0.47 5.40
N GLU A 281 -28.08 -0.88 4.65
CA GLU A 281 -29.30 -0.10 4.47
C GLU A 281 -30.03 0.20 5.80
N ALA A 282 -30.08 -0.76 6.71
CA ALA A 282 -30.66 -0.56 8.03
C ALA A 282 -29.83 0.39 8.92
N LEU A 283 -28.54 0.48 8.71
CA LEU A 283 -27.62 1.34 9.47
C LEU A 283 -27.63 2.79 9.00
N LYS A 284 -27.95 3.08 7.75
CA LYS A 284 -27.75 4.38 7.08
C LYS A 284 -28.34 5.60 7.79
N ASP A 285 -29.49 5.43 8.45
CA ASP A 285 -30.16 6.54 9.15
C ASP A 285 -29.61 6.79 10.56
N SER A 286 -28.68 5.94 11.05
CA SER A 286 -28.07 6.06 12.37
C SER A 286 -26.74 6.82 12.37
N GLY A 287 -26.31 7.40 11.25
CA GLY A 287 -25.04 8.14 11.12
C GLY A 287 -25.03 9.06 9.90
N TRP A 288 -23.84 9.52 9.55
CA TRP A 288 -23.64 10.33 8.34
C TRP A 288 -23.59 9.41 7.12
N TRP A 289 -24.68 9.37 6.37
CA TRP A 289 -24.79 8.60 5.14
C TRP A 289 -24.40 9.44 3.91
N PHE A 290 -23.45 8.95 3.12
CA PHE A 290 -22.96 9.64 1.94
C PHE A 290 -23.73 9.21 0.68
N GLU A 291 -24.49 10.13 0.08
CA GLU A 291 -25.22 9.88 -1.15
C GLU A 291 -24.38 10.07 -2.43
N ASN A 292 -23.23 10.76 -2.32
CA ASN A 292 -22.34 11.08 -3.45
C ASN A 292 -20.86 10.99 -3.04
N LEU A 293 -20.45 9.85 -2.52
CA LEU A 293 -19.04 9.54 -2.22
C LEU A 293 -18.42 8.79 -3.41
N TYR A 294 -17.23 9.24 -3.83
CA TYR A 294 -16.53 8.67 -4.95
C TYR A 294 -15.14 8.16 -4.53
N ALA A 295 -14.82 6.94 -4.99
CA ALA A 295 -13.51 6.34 -4.87
C ALA A 295 -12.48 7.10 -5.73
N THR A 296 -11.22 7.06 -5.31
CA THR A 296 -10.11 7.70 -6.05
C THR A 296 -9.52 6.81 -7.13
N GLY A 297 -9.78 5.51 -7.09
CA GLY A 297 -9.24 4.53 -8.02
C GLY A 297 -10.06 3.25 -8.09
N THR A 298 -9.47 2.21 -8.66
CA THR A 298 -10.13 0.95 -9.01
C THR A 298 -9.45 -0.27 -8.41
N ARG A 299 -8.64 -0.07 -7.36
CA ARG A 299 -7.90 -1.13 -6.66
C ARG A 299 -7.85 -0.82 -5.17
N SER A 300 -7.83 -1.86 -4.36
CA SER A 300 -7.84 -1.76 -2.89
C SER A 300 -6.73 -0.86 -2.34
N VAL A 301 -5.52 -0.94 -2.88
CA VAL A 301 -4.41 -0.05 -2.48
C VAL A 301 -4.67 1.43 -2.74
N ARG A 302 -5.55 1.78 -3.69
CA ARG A 302 -5.99 3.16 -3.93
C ARG A 302 -6.98 3.63 -2.87
N GLY A 303 -7.94 2.77 -2.53
CA GLY A 303 -8.85 3.03 -1.42
C GLY A 303 -8.10 3.17 -0.10
N ILE A 304 -7.15 2.27 0.18
CA ILE A 304 -6.27 2.35 1.36
C ILE A 304 -5.52 3.68 1.41
N GLU A 305 -4.80 4.07 0.33
CA GLU A 305 -4.04 5.33 0.34
C GLU A 305 -4.94 6.55 0.56
N ALA A 306 -6.15 6.56 -0.04
CA ALA A 306 -7.09 7.65 0.10
C ALA A 306 -7.67 7.74 1.51
N VAL A 307 -8.10 6.61 2.09
CA VAL A 307 -8.78 6.58 3.38
C VAL A 307 -7.82 6.79 4.55
N VAL A 308 -6.64 6.14 4.53
CA VAL A 308 -5.71 6.23 5.67
C VAL A 308 -4.70 7.36 5.56
N SER A 309 -4.44 7.86 4.35
CA SER A 309 -3.44 8.92 4.12
C SER A 309 -4.03 10.19 3.53
N GLY A 310 -5.29 10.17 3.06
CA GLY A 310 -5.89 11.30 2.33
C GLY A 310 -5.07 11.70 1.09
N PHE A 311 -4.28 10.75 0.54
CA PHE A 311 -3.38 11.04 -0.57
C PHE A 311 -4.14 11.10 -1.88
N LEU A 312 -3.81 12.08 -2.71
CA LEU A 312 -4.46 12.30 -4.00
C LEU A 312 -4.17 11.15 -4.98
N PRO A 313 -5.15 10.76 -5.81
CA PRO A 313 -4.89 9.80 -6.87
C PRO A 313 -3.94 10.35 -7.93
N SER A 314 -3.13 9.48 -8.49
CA SER A 314 -2.15 9.83 -9.51
C SER A 314 -2.08 8.74 -10.58
N PRO A 315 -1.56 9.03 -11.78
CA PRO A 315 -1.34 8.01 -12.82
C PRO A 315 -0.26 6.98 -12.44
N ALA A 316 0.57 7.26 -11.43
CA ALA A 316 1.53 6.29 -10.91
C ALA A 316 0.82 5.14 -10.15
N ARG A 317 1.56 4.12 -9.73
CA ARG A 317 1.04 3.11 -8.79
C ARG A 317 0.71 3.74 -7.43
N SER A 318 -0.20 3.11 -6.68
CA SER A 318 -0.49 3.53 -5.32
C SER A 318 0.76 3.58 -4.44
N VAL A 319 0.81 4.59 -3.56
CA VAL A 319 1.90 4.77 -2.58
C VAL A 319 2.06 3.57 -1.64
N VAL A 320 1.01 2.80 -1.40
CA VAL A 320 1.10 1.54 -0.64
C VAL A 320 2.12 0.58 -1.25
N LYS A 321 2.25 0.57 -2.58
CA LYS A 321 3.18 -0.30 -3.33
C LYS A 321 4.55 0.30 -3.57
N LEU A 322 4.67 1.62 -3.49
CA LEU A 322 5.86 2.34 -3.90
C LEU A 322 6.92 2.37 -2.79
N SER A 323 8.18 2.38 -3.17
CA SER A 323 9.28 2.19 -2.22
C SER A 323 9.58 3.40 -1.34
N LEU A 324 9.38 4.63 -1.84
CA LEU A 324 9.65 5.86 -1.05
C LEU A 324 8.62 6.14 0.04
N SER A 325 7.47 5.49 -0.01
CA SER A 325 6.37 5.65 0.94
C SER A 325 6.29 4.54 2.00
N GLN A 326 7.24 3.61 2.00
CA GLN A 326 7.23 2.52 2.99
C GLN A 326 7.62 2.98 4.40
N THR A 327 8.22 4.15 4.54
CA THR A 327 8.54 4.82 5.81
C THR A 327 8.41 6.33 5.67
N ASP A 328 8.19 7.03 6.78
CA ASP A 328 8.10 8.50 6.85
C ASP A 328 7.00 9.09 5.95
N PHE A 329 6.01 8.30 5.58
CA PHE A 329 4.85 8.72 4.81
C PHE A 329 3.66 8.96 5.75
N PHE A 330 2.92 10.04 5.52
CA PHE A 330 1.78 10.37 6.37
C PHE A 330 0.69 9.32 6.29
N THR A 331 0.24 8.87 7.46
CA THR A 331 -0.98 8.08 7.67
C THR A 331 -1.71 8.55 8.92
N LEU A 332 -3.01 8.25 9.02
CA LEU A 332 -3.76 8.40 10.27
C LEU A 332 -3.12 7.58 11.41
N GLY A 333 -2.55 6.41 11.09
CA GLY A 333 -1.83 5.59 12.06
C GLY A 333 -0.67 6.34 12.70
N GLU A 334 0.21 6.95 11.90
CA GLU A 334 1.35 7.72 12.40
C GLU A 334 0.91 8.94 13.23
N LEU A 335 -0.10 9.67 12.76
CA LEU A 335 -0.63 10.83 13.50
C LEU A 335 -1.21 10.41 14.84
N LEU A 336 -2.07 9.39 14.86
CA LEU A 336 -2.76 8.94 16.05
C LEU A 336 -1.80 8.26 17.04
N LYS A 337 -0.81 7.51 16.56
CA LYS A 337 0.27 6.97 17.39
C LYS A 337 1.03 8.08 18.12
N ARG A 338 1.41 9.16 17.44
CA ARG A 338 2.05 10.33 18.10
C ARG A 338 1.16 11.00 19.15
N LYS A 339 -0.15 10.80 19.05
CA LYS A 339 -1.14 11.25 20.06
C LYS A 339 -1.44 10.22 21.15
N GLY A 340 -0.69 9.11 21.19
CA GLY A 340 -0.76 8.09 22.21
C GLY A 340 -1.81 7.01 21.99
N TYR A 341 -2.38 6.91 20.78
CA TYR A 341 -3.29 5.83 20.43
C TYR A 341 -2.54 4.50 20.26
N ASP A 342 -3.23 3.42 20.56
CA ASP A 342 -2.86 2.09 20.13
C ASP A 342 -3.35 1.90 18.69
N THR A 343 -2.44 1.59 17.77
CA THR A 343 -2.73 1.60 16.33
C THR A 343 -2.55 0.23 15.71
N GLY A 344 -3.49 -0.21 14.88
CA GLY A 344 -3.40 -1.53 14.28
C GLY A 344 -4.18 -1.67 12.97
N PHE A 345 -3.72 -2.63 12.17
CA PHE A 345 -4.34 -3.09 10.94
C PHE A 345 -4.77 -4.55 11.13
N ILE A 346 -6.04 -4.84 10.85
CA ILE A 346 -6.64 -6.17 10.96
C ILE A 346 -7.13 -6.59 9.58
N TYR A 347 -6.65 -7.71 9.09
CA TYR A 347 -6.96 -8.23 7.76
C TYR A 347 -7.14 -9.74 7.81
N GLY A 348 -8.15 -10.27 7.10
CA GLY A 348 -8.38 -11.70 7.01
C GLY A 348 -7.39 -12.43 6.11
N GLY A 349 -6.73 -11.74 5.20
CA GLY A 349 -5.80 -12.30 4.23
C GLY A 349 -4.32 -12.09 4.58
N GLU A 350 -3.44 -12.33 3.61
CA GLU A 350 -1.98 -12.21 3.74
C GLU A 350 -1.55 -10.73 3.64
N ALA A 351 -1.23 -10.07 4.75
CA ALA A 351 -0.90 -8.63 4.78
C ALA A 351 0.35 -8.24 3.97
N HIS A 352 1.22 -9.20 3.62
CA HIS A 352 2.35 -8.93 2.74
C HIS A 352 1.95 -8.68 1.28
N PHE A 353 0.72 -9.03 0.91
CA PHE A 353 0.17 -8.72 -0.40
C PHE A 353 0.18 -7.20 -0.63
N ASP A 354 0.54 -6.79 -1.85
CA ASP A 354 0.57 -5.38 -2.28
C ASP A 354 1.40 -4.45 -1.38
N ASN A 355 2.36 -4.99 -0.61
CA ASN A 355 3.23 -4.29 0.34
C ASN A 355 2.49 -3.70 1.57
N MET A 356 1.24 -4.07 1.83
CA MET A 356 0.44 -3.50 2.92
C MET A 356 1.15 -3.62 4.27
N ARG A 357 1.68 -4.82 4.62
CA ARG A 357 2.40 -5.02 5.88
C ARG A 357 3.55 -4.03 6.05
N SER A 358 4.39 -3.87 5.02
CA SER A 358 5.53 -2.95 5.06
C SER A 358 5.07 -1.49 5.17
N PHE A 359 4.07 -1.11 4.37
CA PHE A 359 3.52 0.24 4.38
C PHE A 359 2.94 0.61 5.74
N PHE A 360 2.12 -0.24 6.34
CA PHE A 360 1.51 0.03 7.64
C PHE A 360 2.54 0.02 8.77
N THR A 361 3.40 -1.00 8.84
CA THR A 361 4.43 -1.12 9.88
C THR A 361 5.38 0.08 9.89
N GLY A 362 5.79 0.54 8.70
CA GLY A 362 6.71 1.68 8.55
C GLY A 362 6.07 3.05 8.72
N ASN A 363 4.73 3.13 8.82
CA ASN A 363 3.98 4.38 8.89
C ASN A 363 2.94 4.39 10.02
N GLY A 364 3.34 3.89 11.19
CA GLY A 364 2.67 4.15 12.45
C GLY A 364 1.58 3.16 12.86
N PHE A 365 1.50 1.97 12.26
CA PHE A 365 0.65 0.88 12.76
C PHE A 365 1.51 -0.09 13.56
N ASP A 366 1.28 -0.16 14.88
CA ASP A 366 2.08 -0.98 15.80
C ASP A 366 1.71 -2.46 15.73
N THR A 367 0.43 -2.75 15.48
CA THR A 367 -0.10 -4.12 15.40
C THR A 367 -0.57 -4.43 13.99
N ILE A 368 -0.16 -5.57 13.44
CA ILE A 368 -0.64 -6.11 12.18
C ILE A 368 -1.17 -7.51 12.45
N VAL A 369 -2.48 -7.66 12.36
CA VAL A 369 -3.17 -8.96 12.43
C VAL A 369 -3.47 -9.40 11.00
N ASP A 370 -2.97 -10.58 10.59
CA ASP A 370 -3.24 -11.14 9.27
C ASP A 370 -3.64 -12.61 9.35
N GLN A 371 -3.84 -13.26 8.24
CA GLN A 371 -4.36 -14.63 8.16
C GLN A 371 -3.66 -15.62 9.12
N GLN A 372 -2.39 -15.42 9.43
CA GLN A 372 -1.62 -16.33 10.29
C GLN A 372 -1.96 -16.18 11.79
N ASP A 373 -2.61 -15.09 12.17
CA ASP A 373 -2.95 -14.76 13.56
C ASP A 373 -4.34 -15.28 13.98
N TYR A 374 -5.07 -15.92 13.04
CA TYR A 374 -6.36 -16.54 13.31
C TYR A 374 -6.17 -18.00 13.72
N THR A 375 -6.61 -18.32 14.94
CA THR A 375 -6.57 -19.69 15.46
C THR A 375 -7.91 -20.37 15.22
N ASP A 376 -7.92 -21.44 14.41
CA ASP A 376 -9.12 -22.24 14.12
C ASP A 376 -10.28 -21.44 13.52
N PRO A 377 -10.07 -20.68 12.42
CA PRO A 377 -11.13 -19.93 11.78
C PRO A 377 -12.23 -20.85 11.27
N SER A 378 -13.47 -20.37 11.32
CA SER A 378 -14.64 -21.15 10.88
C SER A 378 -14.61 -21.44 9.38
N PHE A 379 -13.99 -20.54 8.59
CA PHE A 379 -13.84 -20.69 7.15
C PHE A 379 -12.59 -19.95 6.66
N THR A 380 -11.88 -20.58 5.71
CA THR A 380 -10.76 -19.95 5.01
C THR A 380 -10.89 -20.20 3.52
N GLY A 381 -11.04 -19.12 2.75
CA GLY A 381 -11.07 -19.12 1.29
C GLY A 381 -9.71 -18.79 0.67
N SER A 382 -9.71 -18.53 -0.65
CA SER A 382 -8.50 -18.18 -1.42
C SER A 382 -7.85 -16.86 -0.98
N TRP A 383 -8.60 -15.95 -0.38
CA TRP A 383 -8.14 -14.62 0.02
C TRP A 383 -7.95 -14.46 1.52
N GLY A 384 -8.18 -15.50 2.29
CA GLY A 384 -7.99 -15.50 3.74
C GLY A 384 -9.19 -16.05 4.50
N VAL A 385 -9.29 -15.71 5.78
CA VAL A 385 -10.42 -16.10 6.63
C VAL A 385 -11.68 -15.35 6.23
N SER A 386 -12.83 -15.87 6.64
CA SER A 386 -14.13 -15.25 6.38
C SER A 386 -14.27 -13.86 7.05
N ASP A 387 -15.18 -13.03 6.53
CA ASP A 387 -15.44 -11.72 7.15
C ASP A 387 -16.08 -11.86 8.54
N GLU A 388 -16.80 -12.96 8.83
CA GLU A 388 -17.28 -13.24 10.19
C GLU A 388 -16.13 -13.48 11.14
N ASP A 389 -15.13 -14.32 10.77
CA ASP A 389 -13.93 -14.56 11.58
C ASP A 389 -13.11 -13.26 11.77
N LEU A 390 -12.99 -12.44 10.71
CA LEU A 390 -12.36 -11.12 10.75
C LEU A 390 -13.03 -10.21 11.80
N PHE A 391 -14.35 -10.10 11.74
CA PHE A 391 -15.10 -9.21 12.61
C PHE A 391 -15.21 -9.73 14.04
N GLU A 392 -15.28 -11.04 14.26
CA GLU A 392 -15.20 -11.63 15.60
C GLU A 392 -13.86 -11.30 16.26
N LYS A 393 -12.75 -11.52 15.56
CA LYS A 393 -11.40 -11.15 16.02
C LYS A 393 -11.29 -9.68 16.32
N THR A 394 -11.82 -8.83 15.43
CA THR A 394 -11.86 -7.38 15.62
C THR A 394 -12.62 -7.02 16.89
N HIS A 395 -13.83 -7.57 17.09
CA HIS A 395 -14.65 -7.30 18.26
C HIS A 395 -13.96 -7.68 19.58
N GLU A 396 -13.32 -8.84 19.62
CA GLU A 396 -12.55 -9.27 20.78
C GLU A 396 -11.40 -8.31 21.10
N GLU A 397 -10.66 -7.89 20.07
CA GLU A 397 -9.54 -6.95 20.22
C GLU A 397 -10.01 -5.58 20.72
N LEU A 398 -11.11 -5.04 20.17
CA LEU A 398 -11.68 -3.76 20.61
C LEU A 398 -12.10 -3.78 22.09
N LYS A 399 -12.67 -4.89 22.57
CA LYS A 399 -13.02 -5.08 23.98
C LYS A 399 -11.78 -5.05 24.88
N GLN A 400 -10.71 -5.75 24.48
CA GLN A 400 -9.46 -5.78 25.23
C GLN A 400 -8.82 -4.39 25.29
N LEU A 401 -8.78 -3.68 24.16
CA LEU A 401 -8.24 -2.32 24.08
C LEU A 401 -9.03 -1.33 24.93
N HIS A 402 -10.35 -1.38 24.86
CA HIS A 402 -11.20 -0.53 25.69
C HIS A 402 -10.94 -0.75 27.20
N THR A 403 -10.79 -2.01 27.61
CA THR A 403 -10.46 -2.36 29.01
C THR A 403 -9.10 -1.81 29.43
N SER A 404 -8.14 -1.64 28.53
CA SER A 404 -6.83 -1.05 28.82
C SER A 404 -6.90 0.45 29.14
N GLY A 405 -7.97 1.13 28.75
CA GLY A 405 -8.17 2.57 28.90
C GLY A 405 -7.33 3.45 27.98
N LYS A 406 -6.53 2.85 27.08
CA LYS A 406 -5.75 3.55 26.07
C LYS A 406 -6.63 3.80 24.84
N PRO A 407 -6.64 5.02 24.25
CA PRO A 407 -7.37 5.24 23.01
C PRO A 407 -6.78 4.39 21.90
N PHE A 408 -7.61 3.95 20.95
CA PHE A 408 -7.19 3.06 19.88
C PHE A 408 -7.66 3.52 18.51
N PHE A 409 -6.91 3.11 17.48
CA PHE A 409 -7.26 3.17 16.09
C PHE A 409 -7.10 1.80 15.46
N ARG A 410 -8.13 1.31 14.79
CA ARG A 410 -8.09 0.07 14.01
C ARG A 410 -8.60 0.31 12.60
N LEU A 411 -7.77 -0.08 11.63
CA LEU A 411 -8.18 -0.26 10.23
C LEU A 411 -8.50 -1.74 10.05
N VAL A 412 -9.74 -2.05 9.71
CA VAL A 412 -10.23 -3.41 9.47
C VAL A 412 -10.56 -3.53 8.00
N PHE A 413 -9.99 -4.50 7.31
CA PHE A 413 -10.18 -4.68 5.87
C PHE A 413 -10.78 -6.04 5.57
N SER A 414 -11.99 -6.05 4.96
CA SER A 414 -12.70 -7.27 4.57
C SER A 414 -12.10 -7.92 3.32
N SER A 415 -12.44 -9.17 3.01
CA SER A 415 -11.86 -9.90 1.89
C SER A 415 -12.84 -10.83 1.14
N SER A 416 -14.01 -11.13 1.70
CA SER A 416 -14.92 -12.15 1.14
C SER A 416 -15.51 -11.76 -0.21
N ASN A 417 -15.59 -10.48 -0.54
CA ASN A 417 -16.11 -9.99 -1.83
C ASN A 417 -15.06 -9.97 -2.96
N HIS A 418 -14.12 -10.90 -2.95
CA HIS A 418 -13.12 -11.05 -3.99
C HIS A 418 -13.31 -12.33 -4.79
N THR A 419 -13.05 -12.29 -6.11
CA THR A 419 -13.07 -13.50 -6.96
C THR A 419 -12.13 -14.57 -6.37
N PRO A 420 -12.56 -15.83 -6.16
CA PRO A 420 -13.73 -16.50 -6.74
C PRO A 420 -15.02 -16.44 -5.91
N PHE A 421 -15.19 -15.48 -4.99
CA PHE A 421 -16.40 -15.21 -4.22
C PHE A 421 -16.76 -16.35 -3.25
N GLU A 422 -15.77 -16.74 -2.45
CA GLU A 422 -15.89 -17.84 -1.49
C GLU A 422 -16.32 -17.32 -0.12
N PHE A 423 -17.32 -17.97 0.46
CA PHE A 423 -17.81 -17.72 1.81
C PHE A 423 -18.41 -19.01 2.41
N PRO A 424 -18.59 -19.11 3.75
CA PRO A 424 -19.12 -20.32 4.38
C PRO A 424 -20.56 -20.62 3.97
N ASP A 425 -20.94 -21.93 3.99
CA ASP A 425 -22.28 -22.37 3.63
C ASP A 425 -23.30 -22.03 4.71
N GLY A 426 -24.55 -21.76 4.29
CA GLY A 426 -25.70 -21.66 5.18
C GLY A 426 -25.74 -20.41 6.06
N ARG A 427 -24.95 -19.38 5.75
CA ARG A 427 -24.90 -18.12 6.53
C ARG A 427 -25.93 -17.10 6.06
N ILE A 428 -26.26 -17.13 4.78
CA ILE A 428 -27.20 -16.21 4.14
C ILE A 428 -28.20 -16.97 3.29
N GLU A 429 -29.36 -16.38 3.05
CA GLU A 429 -30.27 -16.75 1.95
C GLU A 429 -29.66 -16.22 0.64
N PRO A 430 -29.26 -17.04 -0.33
CA PRO A 430 -28.63 -16.57 -1.55
C PRO A 430 -29.54 -15.60 -2.33
N TYR A 431 -28.93 -14.62 -2.98
CA TYR A 431 -29.59 -13.71 -3.91
C TYR A 431 -29.65 -14.31 -5.32
N ASP A 432 -28.56 -14.89 -5.76
CA ASP A 432 -28.43 -15.61 -7.02
C ASP A 432 -28.49 -17.12 -6.78
N ASP A 433 -28.98 -17.89 -7.76
CA ASP A 433 -29.07 -19.35 -7.68
C ASP A 433 -27.68 -20.02 -7.51
N ASP A 434 -26.68 -19.53 -8.23
CA ASP A 434 -25.29 -19.97 -8.08
C ASP A 434 -24.67 -19.34 -6.83
N LYS A 435 -24.03 -20.16 -5.98
CA LYS A 435 -23.44 -19.68 -4.72
C LYS A 435 -22.36 -18.63 -4.93
N ASN A 436 -21.35 -18.94 -5.73
CA ASN A 436 -20.13 -18.16 -5.84
C ASN A 436 -20.28 -17.01 -6.85
N THR A 437 -21.19 -16.10 -6.59
CA THR A 437 -21.40 -14.87 -7.37
C THR A 437 -21.01 -13.65 -6.55
N VAL A 438 -20.73 -12.56 -7.24
CA VAL A 438 -20.42 -11.29 -6.56
C VAL A 438 -21.58 -10.82 -5.68
N ASN A 439 -22.84 -10.97 -6.13
CA ASN A 439 -24.02 -10.57 -5.36
C ASN A 439 -24.13 -11.34 -4.05
N ASN A 440 -23.90 -12.65 -4.09
CA ASN A 440 -23.95 -13.49 -2.89
C ASN A 440 -22.79 -13.22 -1.95
N ALA A 441 -21.57 -12.97 -2.47
CA ALA A 441 -20.42 -12.61 -1.66
C ALA A 441 -20.60 -11.26 -0.96
N VAL A 442 -21.11 -10.25 -1.68
CA VAL A 442 -21.46 -8.94 -1.09
C VAL A 442 -22.55 -9.09 -0.03
N LYS A 443 -23.59 -9.91 -0.31
CA LYS A 443 -24.65 -10.17 0.68
C LYS A 443 -24.12 -10.86 1.93
N TYR A 444 -23.14 -11.73 1.78
CA TYR A 444 -22.45 -12.35 2.90
C TYR A 444 -21.60 -11.35 3.69
N ALA A 445 -20.80 -10.52 3.01
CA ALA A 445 -20.01 -9.47 3.65
C ALA A 445 -20.91 -8.49 4.45
N ASP A 446 -22.05 -8.08 3.86
CA ASP A 446 -23.04 -7.25 4.54
C ASP A 446 -23.67 -7.93 5.78
N HIS A 447 -23.91 -9.24 5.71
CA HIS A 447 -24.35 -10.03 6.87
C HIS A 447 -23.32 -10.00 7.99
N ALA A 448 -22.04 -10.29 7.68
CA ALA A 448 -20.96 -10.30 8.65
C ALA A 448 -20.76 -8.89 9.27
N LEU A 449 -20.80 -7.83 8.46
CA LEU A 449 -20.80 -6.45 8.92
C LEU A 449 -21.97 -6.15 9.87
N GLY A 450 -23.18 -6.62 9.52
CA GLY A 450 -24.39 -6.43 10.34
C GLY A 450 -24.26 -7.05 11.73
N GLU A 451 -23.78 -8.29 11.82
CA GLU A 451 -23.52 -8.99 13.09
C GLU A 451 -22.44 -8.28 13.92
N PHE A 452 -21.36 -7.82 13.27
CA PHE A 452 -20.32 -7.02 13.94
C PHE A 452 -20.88 -5.73 14.52
N MET A 453 -21.65 -4.97 13.73
CA MET A 453 -22.21 -3.69 14.19
C MET A 453 -23.25 -3.89 15.31
N ALA A 454 -24.03 -4.98 15.27
CA ALA A 454 -24.94 -5.34 16.35
C ALA A 454 -24.18 -5.66 17.65
N SER A 455 -23.08 -6.40 17.55
CA SER A 455 -22.21 -6.72 18.68
C SER A 455 -21.50 -5.47 19.23
N ALA A 456 -21.01 -4.60 18.34
CA ALA A 456 -20.37 -3.33 18.71
C ALA A 456 -21.33 -2.41 19.48
N ARG A 457 -22.57 -2.26 19.01
CA ARG A 457 -23.60 -1.42 19.66
C ARG A 457 -23.93 -1.86 21.10
N ASN A 458 -23.79 -3.13 21.40
CA ASN A 458 -24.05 -3.70 22.73
C ASN A 458 -22.81 -3.71 23.63
N SER A 459 -21.70 -3.12 23.19
CA SER A 459 -20.41 -3.14 23.90
C SER A 459 -20.09 -1.81 24.57
N ASP A 460 -19.33 -1.87 25.67
CA ASP A 460 -18.92 -0.69 26.45
C ASP A 460 -18.08 0.31 25.65
N TYR A 461 -17.40 -0.13 24.58
CA TYR A 461 -16.60 0.74 23.72
C TYR A 461 -17.42 1.58 22.73
N TRP A 462 -18.72 1.30 22.53
CA TRP A 462 -19.55 1.97 21.53
C TRP A 462 -19.63 3.48 21.71
N GLU A 463 -19.91 3.94 22.93
CA GLU A 463 -20.09 5.36 23.25
C GLU A 463 -18.80 6.20 23.10
N ASP A 464 -17.66 5.55 23.10
CA ASP A 464 -16.34 6.18 22.98
C ASP A 464 -15.70 5.97 21.61
N THR A 465 -16.40 5.35 20.65
CA THR A 465 -15.81 4.93 19.37
C THR A 465 -16.56 5.51 18.19
N LEU A 466 -15.80 6.15 17.28
CA LEU A 466 -16.26 6.56 15.95
C LEU A 466 -15.96 5.44 14.97
N PHE A 467 -16.99 5.03 14.21
CA PHE A 467 -16.86 4.07 13.14
C PHE A 467 -17.00 4.76 11.78
N LEU A 468 -16.13 4.42 10.85
CA LEU A 468 -16.31 4.68 9.43
C LEU A 468 -16.46 3.32 8.73
N ILE A 469 -17.57 3.10 8.07
CA ILE A 469 -17.78 2.01 7.12
C ILE A 469 -17.68 2.62 5.73
N VAL A 470 -16.74 2.15 4.90
CA VAL A 470 -16.50 2.70 3.56
C VAL A 470 -15.92 1.63 2.64
N ALA A 471 -16.30 1.64 1.38
CA ALA A 471 -15.66 0.77 0.39
C ALA A 471 -14.30 1.33 -0.07
N ASP A 472 -13.41 0.45 -0.45
CA ASP A 472 -12.15 0.81 -1.11
C ASP A 472 -12.39 1.28 -2.57
N HIS A 473 -13.18 0.53 -3.35
CA HIS A 473 -13.64 0.81 -4.71
C HIS A 473 -14.85 -0.08 -5.06
N ASP A 474 -15.39 -0.01 -6.29
CA ASP A 474 -16.39 -0.96 -6.79
C ASP A 474 -15.74 -2.26 -7.28
N ALA A 475 -16.43 -3.37 -7.19
CA ALA A 475 -15.98 -4.70 -7.59
C ALA A 475 -15.46 -4.77 -9.03
N ARG A 476 -16.06 -4.00 -9.92
CA ARG A 476 -15.63 -3.91 -11.33
C ARG A 476 -15.86 -2.54 -11.90
N VAL A 477 -14.79 -1.75 -11.92
CA VAL A 477 -14.79 -0.46 -12.59
C VAL A 477 -14.35 -0.67 -14.04
N TRP A 478 -15.31 -0.81 -14.91
CA TRP A 478 -15.14 -0.89 -16.36
C TRP A 478 -16.34 -0.25 -17.08
N GLY A 479 -16.26 -0.03 -18.37
CA GLY A 479 -17.31 0.55 -19.19
C GLY A 479 -16.75 1.11 -20.49
N ASP A 480 -17.64 1.61 -21.34
CA ASP A 480 -17.33 2.19 -22.66
C ASP A 480 -16.85 3.64 -22.55
N GLU A 481 -16.90 4.21 -21.34
CA GLU A 481 -16.49 5.60 -21.08
C GLU A 481 -15.00 5.72 -20.81
N LEU A 482 -14.40 6.88 -21.12
CA LEU A 482 -13.00 7.17 -20.80
C LEU A 482 -12.74 7.03 -19.29
N VAL A 483 -13.68 7.49 -18.45
CA VAL A 483 -13.72 7.26 -17.02
C VAL A 483 -15.17 6.96 -16.64
N PRO A 484 -15.50 5.72 -16.25
CA PRO A 484 -16.88 5.31 -15.93
C PRO A 484 -17.26 5.79 -14.51
N ILE A 485 -17.61 7.06 -14.38
CA ILE A 485 -17.82 7.77 -13.10
C ILE A 485 -18.85 7.06 -12.22
N LYS A 486 -19.91 6.48 -12.83
CA LYS A 486 -20.92 5.71 -12.10
C LYS A 486 -20.29 4.63 -11.21
N ASN A 487 -19.29 3.94 -11.73
CA ASN A 487 -18.63 2.82 -11.05
C ASN A 487 -17.52 3.28 -10.09
N PHE A 488 -17.32 4.57 -9.91
CA PHE A 488 -16.51 5.14 -8.84
C PHE A 488 -17.33 5.55 -7.63
N GLN A 489 -18.69 5.54 -7.73
CA GLN A 489 -19.53 5.82 -6.59
C GLN A 489 -19.51 4.62 -5.64
N ILE A 490 -19.30 4.92 -4.34
CA ILE A 490 -19.20 3.94 -3.27
C ILE A 490 -20.05 4.35 -2.07
N PRO A 491 -20.50 3.41 -1.23
CA PRO A 491 -21.13 3.73 0.03
C PRO A 491 -20.12 4.24 1.04
N GLY A 492 -20.57 5.09 1.94
CA GLY A 492 -19.86 5.55 3.12
C GLY A 492 -20.84 5.87 4.23
N LEU A 493 -20.47 5.49 5.47
CA LEU A 493 -21.28 5.74 6.67
C LEU A 493 -20.37 6.02 7.86
N ILE A 494 -20.54 7.18 8.51
CA ILE A 494 -19.87 7.48 9.78
C ILE A 494 -20.91 7.40 10.88
N LEU A 495 -20.67 6.56 11.91
CA LEU A 495 -21.61 6.33 13.00
C LEU A 495 -20.87 6.03 14.31
N GLY A 496 -21.62 5.79 15.40
CA GLY A 496 -21.08 5.52 16.72
C GLY A 496 -20.97 6.76 17.59
N ALA A 497 -20.53 6.60 18.82
CA ALA A 497 -20.48 7.67 19.82
C ALA A 497 -21.76 8.55 19.79
N ASP A 498 -21.61 9.89 19.74
CA ASP A 498 -22.68 10.89 19.69
C ASP A 498 -22.98 11.36 18.25
N ILE A 499 -22.73 10.52 17.24
CA ILE A 499 -23.02 10.87 15.84
C ILE A 499 -24.51 10.68 15.55
N GLU A 500 -25.17 11.77 15.19
CA GLU A 500 -26.59 11.75 14.79
C GLU A 500 -26.75 11.47 13.29
N GLY A 501 -27.88 10.87 12.92
CA GLY A 501 -28.24 10.57 11.54
C GLY A 501 -28.27 11.82 10.66
N ARG A 502 -27.54 11.80 9.53
CA ARG A 502 -27.45 12.89 8.56
C ARG A 502 -27.14 12.36 7.17
N LYS A 503 -27.83 12.87 6.15
CA LYS A 503 -27.51 12.60 4.74
C LYS A 503 -26.52 13.63 4.22
N ILE A 504 -25.41 13.16 3.64
CA ILE A 504 -24.39 13.99 3.00
C ILE A 504 -24.63 13.93 1.50
N GLN A 505 -25.23 14.99 0.95
CA GLN A 505 -25.61 15.09 -0.47
C GLN A 505 -24.54 15.72 -1.34
N THR A 506 -23.60 16.45 -0.74
CA THR A 506 -22.49 17.06 -1.48
C THR A 506 -21.55 16.00 -2.05
N ILE A 507 -21.03 16.26 -3.25
CA ILE A 507 -19.98 15.42 -3.84
C ILE A 507 -18.80 15.36 -2.88
N THR A 508 -18.39 14.15 -2.58
CA THR A 508 -17.32 13.85 -1.60
C THR A 508 -16.34 12.86 -2.22
N SER A 509 -15.06 13.08 -2.02
CA SER A 509 -14.00 12.14 -2.38
C SER A 509 -13.54 11.37 -1.16
N GLN A 510 -13.05 10.15 -1.33
CA GLN A 510 -12.46 9.37 -0.22
C GLN A 510 -11.41 10.13 0.58
N ILE A 511 -10.65 11.04 -0.04
CA ILE A 511 -9.63 11.85 0.65
C ILE A 511 -10.20 12.86 1.66
N ASP A 512 -11.52 13.13 1.60
CA ASP A 512 -12.21 14.03 2.53
C ASP A 512 -12.54 13.35 3.86
N LEU A 513 -12.46 12.02 3.91
CA LEU A 513 -12.83 11.25 5.10
C LEU A 513 -11.84 11.45 6.25
N ALA A 514 -10.53 11.38 5.98
CA ALA A 514 -9.51 11.49 7.02
C ALA A 514 -9.57 12.81 7.82
N PRO A 515 -9.58 14.02 7.20
CA PRO A 515 -9.71 15.28 7.95
C PRO A 515 -11.07 15.39 8.66
N THR A 516 -12.16 14.85 8.08
CA THR A 516 -13.49 14.83 8.70
C THR A 516 -13.49 13.97 9.97
N LEU A 517 -12.88 12.78 9.92
CA LEU A 517 -12.77 11.89 11.08
C LEU A 517 -11.99 12.56 12.23
N LEU A 518 -10.83 13.17 11.95
CA LEU A 518 -10.05 13.89 12.95
C LEU A 518 -10.87 14.99 13.62
N SER A 519 -11.65 15.72 12.83
CA SER A 519 -12.54 16.79 13.30
C SER A 519 -13.66 16.25 14.20
N LEU A 520 -14.32 15.16 13.80
CA LEU A 520 -15.39 14.53 14.59
C LEU A 520 -14.86 13.88 15.87
N MET A 521 -13.63 13.35 15.84
CA MET A 521 -12.95 12.80 17.02
C MET A 521 -12.53 13.88 18.04
N GLY A 522 -12.54 15.14 17.66
CA GLY A 522 -12.09 16.25 18.52
C GLY A 522 -10.57 16.41 18.57
N ILE A 523 -9.85 16.02 17.50
CA ILE A 523 -8.39 16.00 17.44
C ILE A 523 -7.86 17.25 16.73
N THR A 524 -7.20 18.12 17.49
CA THR A 524 -6.36 19.19 16.92
C THR A 524 -5.05 18.57 16.41
N SER A 525 -4.68 18.85 15.18
CA SER A 525 -3.50 18.24 14.55
C SER A 525 -2.87 19.09 13.46
N GLU A 526 -1.59 18.84 13.21
CA GLU A 526 -0.90 19.26 11.99
C GLU A 526 -0.79 18.06 11.06
N HIS A 527 -1.18 18.24 9.80
CA HIS A 527 -1.16 17.17 8.81
C HIS A 527 -1.12 17.70 7.38
N PRO A 528 -0.67 16.90 6.39
CA PRO A 528 -0.59 17.31 4.99
C PRO A 528 -1.87 17.06 4.18
N LEU A 529 -2.99 16.68 4.82
CA LEU A 529 -4.25 16.34 4.16
C LEU A 529 -4.84 17.54 3.43
N VAL A 530 -5.15 17.39 2.14
CA VAL A 530 -5.79 18.45 1.32
C VAL A 530 -7.28 18.17 1.09
N GLY A 531 -7.81 17.12 1.69
CA GLY A 531 -9.23 16.80 1.70
C GLY A 531 -10.05 17.83 2.49
N ARG A 532 -11.35 17.88 2.20
CA ARG A 532 -12.29 18.75 2.90
C ARG A 532 -12.72 18.12 4.23
N ASP A 533 -12.61 18.88 5.31
CA ASP A 533 -13.29 18.56 6.57
C ASP A 533 -14.79 18.91 6.44
N LEU A 534 -15.62 17.89 6.26
CA LEU A 534 -17.07 18.06 6.11
C LEU A 534 -17.76 18.53 7.40
N ALA A 535 -17.14 18.33 8.56
CA ALA A 535 -17.67 18.78 9.83
C ALA A 535 -17.48 20.30 10.02
N ALA A 536 -16.31 20.81 9.62
CA ALA A 536 -15.98 22.23 9.70
C ALA A 536 -16.53 23.04 8.49
N PHE A 537 -16.58 22.42 7.30
CA PHE A 537 -16.99 23.06 6.05
C PHE A 537 -18.12 22.32 5.34
N PRO A 538 -19.30 22.16 5.98
CA PRO A 538 -20.41 21.36 5.44
C PRO A 538 -20.96 21.92 4.12
N ASP A 539 -20.95 23.26 3.96
CA ASP A 539 -21.52 23.98 2.82
C ASP A 539 -20.50 24.29 1.71
N ALA A 540 -19.23 23.93 1.90
CA ALA A 540 -18.23 24.14 0.87
C ALA A 540 -18.53 23.28 -0.38
N PRO A 541 -18.23 23.77 -1.60
CA PRO A 541 -18.49 23.02 -2.82
C PRO A 541 -17.66 21.73 -2.84
N GLY A 542 -18.33 20.60 -3.16
CA GLY A 542 -17.69 19.30 -3.26
C GLY A 542 -16.97 19.09 -4.59
N ARG A 543 -16.09 18.11 -4.60
CA ARG A 543 -15.41 17.63 -5.81
C ARG A 543 -15.05 16.16 -5.66
N ALA A 544 -14.82 15.48 -6.80
CA ALA A 544 -14.28 14.12 -6.81
C ALA A 544 -13.16 13.99 -7.85
N MET A 545 -12.22 13.12 -7.55
CA MET A 545 -11.05 12.83 -8.39
C MET A 545 -10.95 11.33 -8.59
N MET A 546 -10.79 10.90 -9.84
CA MET A 546 -10.84 9.50 -10.21
C MET A 546 -9.70 9.17 -11.17
N GLN A 547 -8.85 8.23 -10.79
CA GLN A 547 -7.83 7.68 -11.67
C GLN A 547 -8.31 6.36 -12.26
N PHE A 548 -8.46 6.32 -13.58
CA PHE A 548 -8.86 5.14 -14.34
C PHE A 548 -7.88 4.84 -15.47
N ASN A 549 -7.11 3.77 -15.35
CA ASN A 549 -6.01 3.47 -16.27
C ASN A 549 -5.09 4.70 -16.41
N ASP A 550 -4.90 5.19 -17.65
CA ASP A 550 -4.09 6.36 -17.96
C ASP A 550 -4.90 7.67 -17.99
N TYR A 551 -6.16 7.64 -17.59
CA TYR A 551 -7.05 8.80 -17.56
C TYR A 551 -7.28 9.29 -16.13
N TYR A 552 -7.34 10.60 -15.97
CA TYR A 552 -7.66 11.24 -14.71
C TYR A 552 -8.89 12.13 -14.88
N ALA A 553 -9.92 11.93 -14.07
CA ALA A 553 -11.11 12.78 -14.08
C ALA A 553 -11.17 13.64 -12.82
N TRP A 554 -11.46 14.91 -13.02
CA TRP A 554 -11.88 15.87 -12.01
C TRP A 554 -13.36 16.20 -12.22
N MET A 555 -14.18 16.06 -11.19
CA MET A 555 -15.61 16.39 -11.21
C MET A 555 -15.92 17.43 -10.14
N ASP A 556 -16.57 18.55 -10.52
CA ASP A 556 -16.99 19.60 -9.59
C ASP A 556 -18.39 19.32 -8.98
N ASN A 557 -18.84 20.21 -8.09
CA ASN A 557 -20.12 20.14 -7.40
C ASN A 557 -21.36 20.32 -8.33
N HIS A 558 -21.16 20.68 -9.58
CA HIS A 558 -22.20 20.78 -10.62
C HIS A 558 -22.14 19.62 -11.61
N PHE A 559 -21.36 18.58 -11.29
CA PHE A 559 -21.11 17.44 -12.17
C PHE A 559 -20.39 17.77 -13.49
N ASN A 560 -19.76 18.96 -13.59
CA ASN A 560 -18.87 19.23 -14.71
C ASN A 560 -17.60 18.38 -14.55
N VAL A 561 -17.21 17.72 -15.63
CA VAL A 561 -16.09 16.77 -15.65
C VAL A 561 -15.00 17.28 -16.57
N THR A 562 -13.77 17.27 -16.08
CA THR A 562 -12.57 17.45 -16.90
C THR A 562 -11.78 16.17 -16.89
N VAL A 563 -11.56 15.55 -18.06
CA VAL A 563 -10.76 14.35 -18.22
C VAL A 563 -9.40 14.72 -18.80
N LEU A 564 -8.34 14.46 -18.04
CA LEU A 564 -6.95 14.54 -18.51
C LEU A 564 -6.61 13.24 -19.25
N ARG A 565 -5.96 13.37 -20.41
CA ARG A 565 -5.62 12.27 -21.32
C ARG A 565 -4.15 12.32 -21.66
N PRO A 566 -3.44 11.16 -21.74
CA PRO A 566 -2.05 11.13 -22.12
C PRO A 566 -1.84 11.77 -23.50
N ASP A 567 -0.91 12.71 -23.58
CA ASP A 567 -0.48 13.37 -24.83
C ASP A 567 -1.61 13.99 -25.67
N GLN A 568 -2.77 14.27 -25.05
CA GLN A 568 -3.93 14.84 -25.73
C GLN A 568 -4.52 16.01 -24.95
N PRO A 569 -5.22 16.94 -25.62
CA PRO A 569 -5.94 18.00 -24.94
C PRO A 569 -6.97 17.46 -23.93
N PRO A 570 -7.21 18.15 -22.80
CA PRO A 570 -8.23 17.75 -21.83
C PRO A 570 -9.62 17.76 -22.49
N LEU A 571 -10.49 16.88 -22.02
CA LEU A 571 -11.84 16.77 -22.51
C LEU A 571 -12.82 17.26 -21.45
N ALA A 572 -13.75 18.14 -21.81
CA ALA A 572 -14.83 18.58 -20.95
C ALA A 572 -16.06 17.70 -21.12
N GLY A 573 -16.83 17.52 -20.04
CA GLY A 573 -18.08 16.79 -20.05
C GLY A 573 -18.98 17.19 -18.90
N VAL A 574 -20.20 16.69 -18.90
CA VAL A 574 -21.15 16.79 -17.79
C VAL A 574 -21.64 15.39 -17.46
N TYR A 575 -21.43 14.97 -16.22
CA TYR A 575 -21.93 13.68 -15.75
C TYR A 575 -23.40 13.80 -15.38
N SER A 576 -24.21 12.89 -15.91
CA SER A 576 -25.62 12.74 -15.57
C SER A 576 -25.80 11.57 -14.62
N LYS A 577 -26.15 11.84 -13.36
CA LYS A 577 -26.36 10.79 -12.35
C LYS A 577 -27.53 9.88 -12.75
N ASP A 578 -28.61 10.44 -13.30
CA ASP A 578 -29.79 9.67 -13.71
C ASP A 578 -29.50 8.68 -14.85
N ARG A 579 -28.59 9.05 -15.75
CA ARG A 579 -28.19 8.19 -16.88
C ARG A 579 -26.98 7.33 -16.52
N GLY A 580 -26.23 7.67 -15.48
CA GLY A 580 -24.97 7.05 -15.12
C GLY A 580 -23.87 7.24 -16.17
N GLN A 581 -23.91 8.30 -16.96
CA GLN A 581 -23.01 8.53 -18.09
C GLN A 581 -22.54 9.98 -18.19
N THR A 582 -21.33 10.17 -18.74
CA THR A 582 -20.77 11.48 -19.02
C THR A 582 -21.01 11.89 -20.46
N GLN A 583 -21.71 13.00 -20.64
CA GLN A 583 -21.85 13.64 -21.95
C GLN A 583 -20.64 14.52 -22.22
N TYR A 584 -19.75 14.07 -23.10
CA TYR A 584 -18.58 14.87 -23.50
C TYR A 584 -18.97 15.99 -24.45
N LEU A 585 -18.34 17.16 -24.24
CA LEU A 585 -18.59 18.37 -25.00
C LEU A 585 -17.57 18.50 -26.14
N GLN A 586 -17.97 19.12 -27.26
CA GLN A 586 -17.03 19.46 -28.35
C GLN A 586 -16.09 20.62 -27.98
N GLN A 587 -16.42 21.36 -26.93
CA GLN A 587 -15.59 22.47 -26.43
C GLN A 587 -14.51 21.94 -25.47
N ALA A 588 -13.36 22.59 -25.50
CA ALA A 588 -12.31 22.34 -24.50
C ALA A 588 -12.81 22.69 -23.09
N SER A 589 -12.26 22.01 -22.09
CA SER A 589 -12.46 22.37 -20.68
C SER A 589 -12.09 23.84 -20.45
N SER A 590 -12.79 24.52 -19.52
CA SER A 590 -12.37 25.84 -19.11
C SER A 590 -10.95 25.80 -18.55
N GLU A 591 -10.15 26.85 -18.79
CA GLU A 591 -8.77 26.92 -18.31
C GLU A 591 -8.71 26.73 -16.78
N THR A 592 -9.68 27.26 -16.05
CA THR A 592 -9.77 27.12 -14.59
C THR A 592 -9.96 25.66 -14.16
N LEU A 593 -10.89 24.91 -14.77
CA LEU A 593 -11.13 23.51 -14.42
C LEU A 593 -9.97 22.63 -14.87
N PHE A 594 -9.37 22.93 -16.01
CA PHE A 594 -8.15 22.25 -16.46
C PHE A 594 -7.00 22.43 -15.49
N ASN A 595 -6.72 23.66 -15.06
CA ASN A 595 -5.63 23.94 -14.12
C ASN A 595 -5.85 23.24 -12.77
N LYS A 596 -7.08 23.25 -12.25
CA LYS A 596 -7.44 22.49 -11.03
C LYS A 596 -7.20 20.97 -11.21
N ALA A 597 -7.72 20.38 -12.27
CA ALA A 597 -7.54 18.97 -12.56
C ALA A 597 -6.05 18.61 -12.69
N LEU A 598 -5.28 19.40 -13.46
CA LEU A 598 -3.86 19.18 -13.68
C LEU A 598 -3.05 19.33 -12.38
N ALA A 599 -3.32 20.39 -11.59
CA ALA A 599 -2.62 20.60 -10.33
C ALA A 599 -2.81 19.42 -9.36
N HIS A 600 -4.05 18.91 -9.21
CA HIS A 600 -4.36 17.79 -8.32
C HIS A 600 -3.80 16.45 -8.82
N ALA A 601 -3.69 16.27 -10.15
CA ALA A 601 -3.06 15.08 -10.72
C ALA A 601 -1.53 15.09 -10.58
N LEU A 602 -0.89 16.27 -10.65
CA LEU A 602 0.57 16.41 -10.57
C LEU A 602 1.09 16.51 -9.13
N LEU A 603 0.31 17.07 -8.20
CA LEU A 603 0.74 17.26 -6.80
C LEU A 603 1.23 15.95 -6.15
N PRO A 604 0.47 14.84 -6.19
CA PRO A 604 0.88 13.61 -5.53
C PRO A 604 2.19 13.04 -6.09
N LEU A 605 2.46 13.20 -7.39
CA LEU A 605 3.72 12.78 -8.01
C LEU A 605 4.91 13.57 -7.44
N LYS A 606 4.74 14.90 -7.29
CA LYS A 606 5.78 15.77 -6.72
C LYS A 606 5.99 15.53 -5.23
N LEU A 607 4.91 15.35 -4.47
CA LEU A 607 4.99 15.04 -3.03
C LEU A 607 5.69 13.70 -2.79
N TYR A 608 5.36 12.68 -3.58
CA TYR A 608 5.98 11.37 -3.50
C TYR A 608 7.45 11.40 -3.86
N SER A 609 7.81 11.95 -5.03
CA SER A 609 9.19 11.97 -5.52
C SER A 609 10.13 12.77 -4.61
N ASN A 610 9.64 13.84 -3.98
CA ASN A 610 10.40 14.68 -3.06
C ASN A 610 10.33 14.18 -1.60
N ARG A 611 9.64 13.07 -1.30
CA ARG A 611 9.39 12.59 0.07
C ARG A 611 8.84 13.71 0.97
N SER A 612 7.91 14.49 0.45
CA SER A 612 7.37 15.70 1.08
C SER A 612 5.90 15.54 1.51
N TYR A 613 5.47 14.31 1.80
CA TYR A 613 4.17 13.97 2.36
C TYR A 613 4.35 13.18 3.66
N GLY A 614 4.61 13.88 4.74
CA GLY A 614 4.89 13.30 6.04
C GLY A 614 4.66 14.29 7.18
N LEU A 615 5.00 13.90 8.38
CA LEU A 615 4.98 14.76 9.57
C LEU A 615 6.41 15.18 9.92
N PRO A 616 6.61 16.40 10.46
CA PRO A 616 7.89 16.79 11.01
C PRO A 616 8.37 15.76 12.04
N GLY A 617 9.67 15.42 12.04
CA GLY A 617 10.24 14.58 13.06
C GLY A 617 10.02 15.21 14.45
N VAL A 618 9.84 14.40 15.48
CA VAL A 618 9.93 14.88 16.86
C VAL A 618 11.34 15.45 17.00
N PRO A 619 11.53 16.72 17.44
CA PRO A 619 12.86 17.24 17.71
C PRO A 619 13.53 16.25 18.68
N SER A 620 14.63 15.62 18.28
CA SER A 620 15.50 14.93 19.21
C SER A 620 15.79 15.94 20.32
N GLY A 621 15.42 15.60 21.57
CA GLY A 621 15.66 16.44 22.73
C GLY A 621 17.12 16.89 22.76
N PRO A 622 17.47 17.95 23.51
CA PRO A 622 18.79 18.56 23.46
C PRO A 622 19.83 17.46 23.61
N ASN A 623 20.71 17.37 22.59
CA ASN A 623 21.89 16.52 22.65
C ASN A 623 22.60 16.85 23.97
N HIS A 624 22.66 15.91 24.87
CA HIS A 624 23.66 15.94 25.92
C HIS A 624 24.99 15.72 25.21
N ASP A 625 25.73 16.84 25.04
CA ASP A 625 27.14 16.85 24.65
C ASP A 625 27.99 15.96 25.57
#